data_f0a2092d7d53cd54662dde9c529409ba
#
_entry.id   f0a2092d7d53cd54662dde9c529409ba
#
_cell.length_a   1.000
_cell.length_b   1.000
_cell.length_c   1.000
_cell.angle_alpha   90.00
_cell.angle_beta   90.00
_cell.angle_gamma   90.00
#
_symmetry.space_group_name_H-M   'P 1'
#
loop_
_entity.id
_entity.type
_entity.pdbx_description
1 polymer ?
#
loop_
_entity_poly.entity_id
_entity_poly.type
_entity_poly.pdbx_seq_one_letter_code
_entity_poly.pdbx_strand_id
1 'polypeptide(L)'
;MLRIGCVKYLNARPLIHGWEGDVDFDHPSTLCSKLSAGKLDVALVSSFEFLRNPIYRIVDDVSISSDGPVYSVVVAHRGEIADIEEIELDPASETSASLLRCLLPELGLNPRFVERSTGILPVALAGVSPAVSKSVRRAKLLIGDQAIRFRKEYADEFSFWDLGEQWMKLFNVPFVYALWLIRPEVADPKQIADLLRALRDENLANLDDLIAEAVAGVADPGLRRGLDREFLLRYYSDHLRFGFSEREKEGLRTFAMLCATHNLIPNRDLAFSIV
;
A
#
# COMPACT_ATOMS: atom_id res chain seq x y z
N MET A 1 23.78 0.30 16.34
CA MET A 1 22.40 0.81 16.56
C MET A 1 21.56 0.30 15.40
N LEU A 2 20.39 -0.26 15.67
CA LEU A 2 19.46 -0.78 14.64
C LEU A 2 18.91 0.38 13.81
N ARG A 3 19.01 0.26 12.47
CA ARG A 3 18.49 1.25 11.52
C ARG A 3 17.15 0.75 11.01
N ILE A 4 16.07 1.33 11.51
CA ILE A 4 14.70 0.94 11.18
C ILE A 4 14.04 1.98 10.26
N GLY A 5 13.28 1.53 9.27
CA GLY A 5 12.53 2.39 8.35
C GLY A 5 11.04 2.08 8.33
N CYS A 6 10.22 3.11 8.23
CA CYS A 6 8.76 2.97 8.15
C CYS A 6 8.12 4.08 7.31
N VAL A 7 6.96 3.82 6.73
CA VAL A 7 6.15 4.85 6.06
C VAL A 7 5.38 5.69 7.08
N LYS A 8 5.12 6.96 6.76
CA LYS A 8 4.34 7.88 7.62
C LYS A 8 2.82 7.78 7.42
N TYR A 9 2.33 6.73 6.79
CA TYR A 9 0.91 6.59 6.53
C TYR A 9 0.14 6.12 7.77
N LEU A 10 -1.13 6.48 7.83
CA LEU A 10 -2.04 6.04 8.90
C LEU A 10 -2.05 4.52 9.08
N ASN A 11 -2.04 3.77 7.98
CA ASN A 11 -2.06 2.30 8.03
C ASN A 11 -0.84 1.66 8.70
N ALA A 12 0.28 2.37 8.80
CA ALA A 12 1.49 1.87 9.45
C ALA A 12 1.57 2.22 10.96
N ARG A 13 0.76 3.18 11.43
CA ARG A 13 0.83 3.62 12.83
C ARG A 13 0.72 2.49 13.86
N PRO A 14 -0.21 1.53 13.73
CA PRO A 14 -0.28 0.42 14.69
C PRO A 14 0.99 -0.43 14.77
N LEU A 15 1.84 -0.39 13.75
CA LEU A 15 3.03 -1.21 13.63
C LEU A 15 4.32 -0.52 14.09
N ILE A 16 4.28 0.80 14.39
CA ILE A 16 5.49 1.57 14.69
C ILE A 16 5.32 2.61 15.81
N HIS A 17 4.08 2.96 16.18
CA HIS A 17 3.83 3.93 17.26
C HIS A 17 4.41 3.42 18.58
N GLY A 18 5.14 4.28 19.31
CA GLY A 18 5.80 3.91 20.57
C GLY A 18 7.15 3.20 20.39
N TRP A 19 7.67 3.05 19.16
CA TRP A 19 9.00 2.48 18.97
C TRP A 19 10.07 3.33 19.68
N GLU A 20 10.85 2.69 20.56
CA GLU A 20 11.96 3.35 21.26
C GLU A 20 13.19 3.47 20.35
N GLY A 21 13.49 4.67 19.90
CA GLY A 21 14.65 4.98 19.05
C GLY A 21 14.27 5.70 17.76
N ASP A 22 15.28 5.97 16.94
CA ASP A 22 15.09 6.68 15.68
C ASP A 22 14.46 5.79 14.62
N VAL A 23 13.46 6.32 13.92
CA VAL A 23 12.82 5.71 12.76
C VAL A 23 13.04 6.59 11.53
N ASP A 24 13.62 6.01 10.49
CA ASP A 24 13.74 6.68 9.19
C ASP A 24 12.39 6.62 8.46
N PHE A 25 11.64 7.71 8.52
CA PHE A 25 10.36 7.81 7.84
C PHE A 25 10.52 8.35 6.43
N ASP A 26 10.11 7.57 5.43
CA ASP A 26 10.22 7.96 4.02
C ASP A 26 9.08 7.35 3.17
N HIS A 27 9.11 7.63 1.86
CA HIS A 27 8.21 7.00 0.89
C HIS A 27 8.52 5.51 0.70
N PRO A 28 7.52 4.66 0.39
CA PRO A 28 7.71 3.21 0.25
C PRO A 28 8.85 2.83 -0.70
N SER A 29 8.94 3.44 -1.88
CA SER A 29 10.00 3.15 -2.85
C SER A 29 11.40 3.55 -2.36
N THR A 30 11.51 4.65 -1.62
CA THR A 30 12.76 5.08 -0.99
C THR A 30 13.21 4.10 0.10
N LEU A 31 12.27 3.63 0.94
CA LEU A 31 12.57 2.63 1.98
C LEU A 31 13.02 1.30 1.37
N CYS A 32 12.37 0.82 0.31
CA CYS A 32 12.84 -0.35 -0.44
C CYS A 32 14.28 -0.17 -0.93
N SER A 33 14.59 0.99 -1.54
CA SER A 33 15.93 1.31 -2.02
C SER A 33 16.96 1.40 -0.88
N LYS A 34 16.61 2.00 0.27
CA LYS A 34 17.48 2.08 1.44
C LYS A 34 17.73 0.69 2.05
N LEU A 35 16.70 -0.16 2.13
CA LEU A 35 16.81 -1.52 2.64
C LEU A 35 17.72 -2.38 1.74
N SER A 36 17.50 -2.36 0.42
CA SER A 36 18.30 -3.11 -0.55
C SER A 36 19.75 -2.65 -0.58
N ALA A 37 19.99 -1.34 -0.43
CA ALA A 37 21.35 -0.76 -0.36
C ALA A 37 22.06 -0.96 1.00
N GLY A 38 21.43 -1.62 1.98
CA GLY A 38 22.02 -1.82 3.31
C GLY A 38 22.10 -0.55 4.16
N LYS A 39 21.34 0.49 3.81
CA LYS A 39 21.21 1.71 4.63
C LYS A 39 20.22 1.56 5.78
N LEU A 40 19.29 0.62 5.66
CA LEU A 40 18.39 0.16 6.72
C LEU A 40 18.67 -1.31 7.01
N ASP A 41 18.45 -1.71 8.25
CA ASP A 41 18.57 -3.09 8.72
C ASP A 41 17.21 -3.80 8.70
N VAL A 42 16.17 -3.04 9.03
CA VAL A 42 14.78 -3.49 9.08
C VAL A 42 13.89 -2.40 8.49
N ALA A 43 12.88 -2.76 7.71
CA ALA A 43 11.92 -1.78 7.23
C ALA A 43 10.53 -2.37 6.99
N LEU A 44 9.49 -1.56 7.26
CA LEU A 44 8.13 -1.83 6.80
C LEU A 44 8.01 -1.34 5.36
N VAL A 45 8.03 -2.28 4.43
CA VAL A 45 8.09 -2.00 3.00
C VAL A 45 7.07 -2.80 2.20
N SER A 46 6.92 -2.42 0.94
CA SER A 46 6.11 -3.10 -0.06
C SER A 46 6.34 -4.62 -0.05
N SER A 47 5.28 -5.42 -0.02
CA SER A 47 5.37 -6.88 -0.15
C SER A 47 6.00 -7.29 -1.48
N PHE A 48 5.85 -6.49 -2.53
CA PHE A 48 6.47 -6.71 -3.83
C PHE A 48 8.01 -6.64 -3.76
N GLU A 49 8.60 -5.89 -2.80
CA GLU A 49 10.04 -5.90 -2.57
C GLU A 49 10.54 -7.31 -2.20
N PHE A 50 9.82 -7.99 -1.30
CA PHE A 50 10.15 -9.38 -0.96
C PHE A 50 9.98 -10.31 -2.18
N LEU A 51 8.93 -10.14 -2.96
CA LEU A 51 8.71 -10.96 -4.16
C LEU A 51 9.81 -10.77 -5.21
N ARG A 52 10.29 -9.54 -5.38
CA ARG A 52 11.39 -9.20 -6.29
C ARG A 52 12.73 -9.72 -5.76
N ASN A 53 12.95 -9.60 -4.48
CA ASN A 53 14.23 -9.86 -3.81
C ASN A 53 14.02 -10.67 -2.51
N PRO A 54 13.82 -12.02 -2.60
CA PRO A 54 13.43 -12.87 -1.46
C PRO A 54 14.62 -13.28 -0.58
N ILE A 55 15.57 -12.37 -0.35
CA ILE A 55 16.72 -12.59 0.55
C ILE A 55 16.41 -12.22 2.00
N TYR A 56 15.36 -11.44 2.22
CA TYR A 56 14.99 -10.92 3.54
C TYR A 56 14.31 -11.97 4.40
N ARG A 57 14.40 -11.79 5.72
CA ARG A 57 13.54 -12.48 6.67
C ARG A 57 12.27 -11.67 6.88
N ILE A 58 11.14 -12.34 6.89
CA ILE A 58 9.84 -11.73 7.18
C ILE A 58 9.57 -11.84 8.68
N VAL A 59 9.16 -10.77 9.32
CA VAL A 59 8.60 -10.83 10.68
C VAL A 59 7.26 -11.55 10.60
N ASP A 60 7.20 -12.75 11.23
CA ASP A 60 5.97 -13.55 11.24
C ASP A 60 4.85 -12.86 12.01
N ASP A 61 3.63 -13.19 11.66
CA ASP A 61 2.41 -12.68 12.29
C ASP A 61 2.24 -11.15 12.22
N VAL A 62 3.02 -10.43 11.37
CA VAL A 62 2.85 -8.97 11.20
C VAL A 62 2.85 -8.58 9.74
N SER A 63 1.78 -7.91 9.30
CA SER A 63 1.67 -7.35 7.95
C SER A 63 0.76 -6.13 7.93
N ILE A 64 0.68 -5.46 6.79
CA ILE A 64 -0.47 -4.64 6.41
C ILE A 64 -1.18 -5.39 5.29
N SER A 65 -2.38 -5.86 5.57
CA SER A 65 -3.22 -6.63 4.63
C SER A 65 -4.68 -6.20 4.69
N SER A 66 -5.49 -6.69 3.76
CA SER A 66 -6.95 -6.59 3.81
C SER A 66 -7.61 -7.90 3.41
N ASP A 67 -8.74 -8.20 4.03
CA ASP A 67 -9.62 -9.33 3.71
C ASP A 67 -10.92 -8.77 3.11
N GLY A 68 -10.81 -8.15 1.94
CA GLY A 68 -11.86 -7.37 1.26
C GLY A 68 -11.44 -5.92 1.00
N PRO A 69 -12.40 -4.97 1.02
CA PRO A 69 -12.13 -3.57 0.72
C PRO A 69 -11.08 -2.96 1.65
N VAL A 70 -10.02 -2.37 1.07
CA VAL A 70 -8.93 -1.74 1.84
C VAL A 70 -9.15 -0.25 2.08
N TYR A 71 -10.05 0.37 1.34
CA TYR A 71 -10.38 1.80 1.35
C TYR A 71 -9.26 2.72 0.82
N SER A 72 -8.01 2.43 1.13
CA SER A 72 -6.84 3.29 0.88
C SER A 72 -5.95 2.85 -0.28
N VAL A 73 -6.38 1.89 -1.11
CA VAL A 73 -5.71 1.50 -2.36
C VAL A 73 -6.78 1.37 -3.44
N VAL A 74 -6.92 2.42 -4.25
CA VAL A 74 -8.06 2.56 -5.16
C VAL A 74 -7.65 3.13 -6.51
N VAL A 75 -8.38 2.75 -7.56
CA VAL A 75 -8.38 3.47 -8.83
C VAL A 75 -9.57 4.44 -8.82
N ALA A 76 -9.27 5.73 -8.78
CA ALA A 76 -10.28 6.78 -8.91
C ALA A 76 -10.57 7.03 -10.39
N HIS A 77 -11.82 6.91 -10.79
CA HIS A 77 -12.24 7.03 -12.18
C HIS A 77 -13.60 7.72 -12.33
N ARG A 78 -13.93 8.17 -13.54
CA ARG A 78 -15.24 8.64 -13.92
C ARG A 78 -15.82 7.71 -14.98
N GLY A 79 -17.13 7.45 -14.92
CA GLY A 79 -17.80 6.48 -15.80
C GLY A 79 -17.46 5.03 -15.42
N GLU A 80 -17.60 4.12 -16.38
CA GLU A 80 -17.36 2.70 -16.16
C GLU A 80 -15.86 2.36 -16.19
N ILE A 81 -15.41 1.50 -15.28
CA ILE A 81 -14.00 1.08 -15.21
C ILE A 81 -13.53 0.40 -16.51
N ALA A 82 -14.44 -0.32 -17.18
CA ALA A 82 -14.16 -0.99 -18.45
C ALA A 82 -13.88 -0.02 -19.62
N ASP A 83 -14.29 1.22 -19.48
CA ASP A 83 -14.10 2.26 -20.51
C ASP A 83 -12.80 3.07 -20.31
N ILE A 84 -12.04 2.80 -19.24
CA ILE A 84 -10.81 3.54 -18.94
C ILE A 84 -9.71 3.13 -19.90
N GLU A 85 -9.14 4.13 -20.58
CA GLU A 85 -8.08 3.95 -21.57
C GLU A 85 -6.69 4.13 -20.98
N GLU A 86 -6.57 4.99 -19.93
CA GLU A 86 -5.30 5.28 -19.27
C GLU A 86 -5.47 5.29 -17.75
N ILE A 87 -4.50 4.67 -17.04
CA ILE A 87 -4.38 4.75 -15.58
C ILE A 87 -3.04 5.38 -15.22
N GLU A 88 -3.12 6.52 -14.51
CA GLU A 88 -1.96 7.20 -13.94
C GLU A 88 -1.50 6.43 -12.70
N LEU A 89 -0.23 5.99 -12.70
CA LEU A 89 0.38 5.28 -11.58
C LEU A 89 1.15 6.26 -10.68
N ASP A 90 1.11 6.02 -9.38
CA ASP A 90 2.01 6.65 -8.43
C ASP A 90 3.32 5.85 -8.36
N PRO A 91 4.47 6.44 -8.69
CA PRO A 91 5.75 5.73 -8.68
C PRO A 91 6.19 5.24 -7.29
N ALA A 92 5.60 5.78 -6.22
CA ALA A 92 5.86 5.31 -4.86
C ALA A 92 5.16 3.98 -4.52
N SER A 93 4.24 3.51 -5.37
CA SER A 93 3.33 2.40 -5.06
C SER A 93 3.64 1.12 -5.85
N GLU A 94 4.78 0.49 -5.62
CA GLU A 94 5.18 -0.72 -6.35
C GLU A 94 4.21 -1.89 -6.17
N THR A 95 3.78 -2.20 -4.92
CA THR A 95 2.82 -3.28 -4.66
C THR A 95 1.49 -3.03 -5.36
N SER A 96 0.93 -1.82 -5.21
CA SER A 96 -0.40 -1.52 -5.77
C SER A 96 -0.39 -1.42 -7.28
N ALA A 97 0.71 -0.91 -7.87
CA ALA A 97 0.89 -0.90 -9.32
C ALA A 97 1.03 -2.33 -9.87
N SER A 98 1.75 -3.22 -9.17
CA SER A 98 1.89 -4.62 -9.56
C SER A 98 0.58 -5.39 -9.37
N LEU A 99 -0.14 -5.14 -8.26
CA LEU A 99 -1.49 -5.68 -8.05
C LEU A 99 -2.43 -5.28 -9.19
N LEU A 100 -2.44 -4.01 -9.56
CA LEU A 100 -3.28 -3.52 -10.65
C LEU A 100 -2.92 -4.20 -11.99
N ARG A 101 -1.62 -4.38 -12.28
CA ARG A 101 -1.15 -5.10 -13.47
C ARG A 101 -1.53 -6.58 -13.49
N CYS A 102 -1.75 -7.19 -12.32
CA CYS A 102 -2.29 -8.54 -12.24
C CYS A 102 -3.82 -8.56 -12.39
N LEU A 103 -4.55 -7.68 -11.68
CA LEU A 103 -6.01 -7.68 -11.65
C LEU A 103 -6.66 -7.37 -13.01
N LEU A 104 -6.13 -6.37 -13.73
CA LEU A 104 -6.75 -5.91 -14.96
C LEU A 104 -6.83 -6.98 -16.06
N PRO A 105 -5.76 -7.74 -16.37
CA PRO A 105 -5.82 -8.83 -17.33
C PRO A 105 -6.78 -9.96 -16.91
N GLU A 106 -6.83 -10.31 -15.63
CA GLU A 106 -7.75 -11.32 -15.09
C GLU A 106 -9.23 -10.92 -15.28
N LEU A 107 -9.49 -9.61 -15.39
CA LEU A 107 -10.82 -9.05 -15.68
C LEU A 107 -11.04 -8.71 -17.17
N GLY A 108 -10.09 -9.05 -18.04
CA GLY A 108 -10.16 -8.73 -19.46
C GLY A 108 -10.01 -7.23 -19.77
N LEU A 109 -9.44 -6.44 -18.85
CA LEU A 109 -9.23 -5.00 -18.99
C LEU A 109 -7.76 -4.72 -19.38
N ASN A 110 -7.55 -3.78 -20.31
CA ASN A 110 -6.21 -3.49 -20.81
C ASN A 110 -5.97 -1.97 -21.03
N PRO A 111 -6.11 -1.13 -20.00
CA PRO A 111 -5.77 0.28 -20.08
C PRO A 111 -4.26 0.46 -20.20
N ARG A 112 -3.83 1.56 -20.80
CA ARG A 112 -2.43 1.97 -20.83
C ARG A 112 -2.02 2.58 -19.49
N PHE A 113 -0.87 2.19 -18.97
CA PHE A 113 -0.29 2.82 -17.78
C PHE A 113 0.53 4.03 -18.16
N VAL A 114 0.35 5.13 -17.44
CA VAL A 114 1.11 6.36 -17.58
C VAL A 114 1.71 6.73 -16.22
N GLU A 115 2.96 7.15 -16.21
CA GLU A 115 3.58 7.64 -14.98
C GLU A 115 3.03 9.03 -14.64
N ARG A 116 2.85 9.30 -13.37
CA ARG A 116 2.42 10.60 -12.89
C ARG A 116 3.45 11.65 -13.30
N SER A 117 3.04 12.57 -14.18
CA SER A 117 3.86 13.72 -14.51
C SER A 117 3.98 14.62 -13.27
N THR A 118 5.20 14.86 -12.81
CA THR A 118 5.50 15.82 -11.71
C THR A 118 5.37 17.28 -12.14
N GLY A 119 4.88 17.52 -13.37
CA GLY A 119 4.64 18.86 -13.92
C GLY A 119 3.29 19.41 -13.46
N ILE A 120 3.30 20.63 -12.94
CA ILE A 120 2.12 21.50 -12.81
C ILE A 120 1.42 21.50 -14.17
N LEU A 121 0.15 21.05 -14.22
CA LEU A 121 -0.65 21.16 -15.43
C LEU A 121 -0.59 22.61 -15.91
N PRO A 122 -0.19 22.89 -17.16
CA PRO A 122 -0.31 24.24 -17.67
C PRO A 122 -1.78 24.62 -17.66
N VAL A 123 -2.08 25.73 -16.98
CA VAL A 123 -3.36 26.43 -17.12
C VAL A 123 -3.59 26.60 -18.61
N ALA A 124 -4.67 26.04 -19.12
CA ALA A 124 -5.02 26.15 -20.52
C ALA A 124 -5.01 27.60 -20.95
N LEU A 125 -4.09 27.95 -21.83
CA LEU A 125 -4.14 29.20 -22.60
C LEU A 125 -5.43 29.20 -23.41
N ALA A 126 -6.35 30.09 -23.04
CA ALA A 126 -7.54 30.39 -23.78
C ALA A 126 -7.16 30.80 -25.21
N GLY A 127 -7.64 30.08 -26.22
CA GLY A 127 -7.57 30.56 -27.58
C GLY A 127 -7.23 29.58 -28.71
N VAL A 128 -7.41 28.27 -28.53
CA VAL A 128 -7.36 27.35 -29.67
C VAL A 128 -8.69 26.59 -29.75
N SER A 129 -9.38 26.78 -30.89
CA SER A 129 -10.63 26.09 -31.23
C SER A 129 -10.49 24.58 -31.07
N PRO A 130 -11.43 23.87 -30.42
CA PRO A 130 -11.30 22.45 -30.18
C PRO A 130 -11.56 21.70 -31.50
N ALA A 131 -10.50 21.26 -32.15
CA ALA A 131 -10.61 20.05 -32.92
C ALA A 131 -11.06 18.96 -31.94
N VAL A 132 -12.13 18.23 -32.26
CA VAL A 132 -12.73 17.16 -31.43
C VAL A 132 -11.69 16.06 -31.22
N SER A 133 -10.77 16.27 -30.30
CA SER A 133 -9.94 15.24 -29.72
C SER A 133 -10.87 14.44 -28.80
N LYS A 134 -11.14 13.16 -29.09
CA LYS A 134 -11.75 12.26 -28.14
C LYS A 134 -10.97 12.38 -26.83
N SER A 135 -11.57 12.92 -25.79
CA SER A 135 -10.93 13.03 -24.48
C SER A 135 -10.63 11.62 -23.99
N VAL A 136 -9.36 11.27 -23.89
CA VAL A 136 -8.88 9.99 -23.33
C VAL A 136 -9.47 9.83 -21.93
N ARG A 137 -10.16 8.73 -21.67
CA ARG A 137 -10.74 8.44 -20.35
C ARG A 137 -9.63 8.00 -19.41
N ARG A 138 -9.33 8.85 -18.43
CA ARG A 138 -8.23 8.67 -17.48
C ARG A 138 -8.73 8.35 -16.09
N ALA A 139 -8.00 7.44 -15.44
CA ALA A 139 -8.13 7.12 -14.02
C ALA A 139 -6.79 7.33 -13.30
N LYS A 140 -6.82 7.28 -11.96
CA LYS A 140 -5.63 7.45 -11.12
C LYS A 140 -5.57 6.35 -10.08
N LEU A 141 -4.41 5.68 -9.97
CA LEU A 141 -4.11 4.83 -8.83
C LEU A 141 -3.68 5.73 -7.65
N LEU A 142 -4.36 5.58 -6.53
CA LEU A 142 -4.11 6.32 -5.29
C LEU A 142 -3.88 5.33 -4.14
N ILE A 143 -2.95 5.69 -3.23
CA ILE A 143 -2.61 4.87 -2.07
C ILE A 143 -2.55 5.67 -0.77
N GLY A 144 -2.69 4.96 0.36
CA GLY A 144 -2.50 5.48 1.72
C GLY A 144 -3.35 6.71 1.99
N ASP A 145 -2.78 7.65 2.74
CA ASP A 145 -3.48 8.86 3.18
C ASP A 145 -3.96 9.74 2.03
N GLN A 146 -3.26 9.71 0.89
CA GLN A 146 -3.67 10.42 -0.32
C GLN A 146 -4.97 9.84 -0.89
N ALA A 147 -5.12 8.52 -0.91
CA ALA A 147 -6.35 7.86 -1.34
C ALA A 147 -7.52 8.20 -0.43
N ILE A 148 -7.30 8.16 0.89
CA ILE A 148 -8.30 8.51 1.91
C ILE A 148 -8.78 9.94 1.69
N ARG A 149 -7.84 10.90 1.60
CA ARG A 149 -8.16 12.32 1.37
C ARG A 149 -8.94 12.52 0.08
N PHE A 150 -8.42 12.00 -1.03
CA PHE A 150 -9.03 12.18 -2.35
C PHE A 150 -10.45 11.58 -2.38
N ARG A 151 -10.62 10.38 -1.80
CA ARG A 151 -11.92 9.71 -1.74
C ARG A 151 -12.96 10.53 -0.97
N LYS A 152 -12.55 11.19 0.13
CA LYS A 152 -13.44 12.03 0.92
C LYS A 152 -13.76 13.37 0.25
N GLU A 153 -12.78 13.95 -0.43
CA GLU A 153 -12.93 15.27 -1.07
C GLU A 153 -13.75 15.18 -2.38
N TYR A 154 -13.63 14.08 -3.12
CA TYR A 154 -14.22 13.94 -4.45
C TYR A 154 -15.21 12.76 -4.55
N ALA A 155 -15.90 12.41 -3.46
CA ALA A 155 -16.85 11.30 -3.41
C ALA A 155 -17.99 11.45 -4.42
N ASP A 156 -18.45 12.67 -4.69
CA ASP A 156 -19.55 12.98 -5.62
C ASP A 156 -19.11 13.05 -7.09
N GLU A 157 -17.78 13.12 -7.34
CA GLU A 157 -17.24 13.31 -8.71
C GLU A 157 -16.60 12.04 -9.28
N PHE A 158 -16.11 11.16 -8.42
CA PHE A 158 -15.38 9.97 -8.83
C PHE A 158 -15.98 8.70 -8.23
N SER A 159 -15.94 7.63 -9.02
CA SER A 159 -16.08 6.27 -8.54
C SER A 159 -14.71 5.76 -8.08
N PHE A 160 -14.72 4.85 -7.10
CA PHE A 160 -13.51 4.30 -6.50
C PHE A 160 -13.52 2.77 -6.61
N TRP A 161 -12.68 2.28 -7.50
CA TRP A 161 -12.49 0.85 -7.69
C TRP A 161 -11.44 0.37 -6.70
N ASP A 162 -11.88 -0.30 -5.63
CA ASP A 162 -11.04 -0.73 -4.52
C ASP A 162 -10.31 -2.03 -4.87
N LEU A 163 -8.96 -1.99 -4.84
CA LEU A 163 -8.15 -3.12 -5.29
C LEU A 163 -8.21 -4.32 -4.33
N GLY A 164 -8.36 -4.08 -3.02
CA GLY A 164 -8.54 -5.15 -2.03
C GLY A 164 -9.86 -5.88 -2.23
N GLU A 165 -10.94 -5.16 -2.52
CA GLU A 165 -12.24 -5.74 -2.84
C GLU A 165 -12.17 -6.60 -4.11
N GLN A 166 -11.53 -6.11 -5.18
CA GLN A 166 -11.41 -6.85 -6.42
C GLN A 166 -10.54 -8.10 -6.26
N TRP A 167 -9.45 -7.99 -5.54
CA TRP A 167 -8.60 -9.14 -5.20
C TRP A 167 -9.40 -10.22 -4.47
N MET A 168 -10.13 -9.85 -3.44
CA MET A 168 -10.95 -10.78 -2.67
C MET A 168 -12.02 -11.45 -3.54
N LYS A 169 -12.68 -10.71 -4.44
CA LYS A 169 -13.69 -11.25 -5.37
C LYS A 169 -13.11 -12.29 -6.32
N LEU A 170 -11.88 -12.12 -6.77
CA LEU A 170 -11.22 -13.03 -7.73
C LEU A 170 -10.58 -14.24 -7.06
N PHE A 171 -9.91 -14.05 -5.94
CA PHE A 171 -9.03 -15.07 -5.38
C PHE A 171 -9.46 -15.61 -4.01
N ASN A 172 -10.38 -14.95 -3.33
CA ASN A 172 -10.94 -15.36 -2.01
C ASN A 172 -9.86 -15.57 -0.91
N VAL A 173 -8.77 -14.82 -0.99
CA VAL A 173 -7.70 -14.78 0.01
C VAL A 173 -7.34 -13.32 0.33
N PRO A 174 -6.80 -13.00 1.52
CA PRO A 174 -6.36 -11.65 1.85
C PRO A 174 -5.26 -11.16 0.91
N PHE A 175 -5.19 -9.84 0.70
CA PHE A 175 -4.07 -9.22 -0.01
C PHE A 175 -3.10 -8.57 0.96
N VAL A 176 -1.80 -8.84 0.80
CA VAL A 176 -0.73 -8.31 1.64
C VAL A 176 -0.04 -7.15 0.95
N TYR A 177 -0.16 -5.94 1.51
CA TYR A 177 0.40 -4.71 0.96
C TYR A 177 1.83 -4.46 1.40
N ALA A 178 2.13 -4.69 2.69
CA ALA A 178 3.44 -4.42 3.28
C ALA A 178 3.81 -5.46 4.33
N LEU A 179 5.12 -5.66 4.47
CA LEU A 179 5.74 -6.59 5.41
C LEU A 179 6.89 -5.88 6.14
N TRP A 180 7.14 -6.26 7.38
CA TRP A 180 8.41 -6.01 8.03
C TRP A 180 9.46 -6.96 7.47
N LEU A 181 10.45 -6.40 6.79
CA LEU A 181 11.56 -7.16 6.21
C LEU A 181 12.85 -6.85 6.99
N ILE A 182 13.55 -7.90 7.38
CA ILE A 182 14.83 -7.85 8.09
C ILE A 182 15.92 -8.36 7.15
N ARG A 183 17.01 -7.61 7.01
CA ARG A 183 18.15 -8.02 6.21
C ARG A 183 18.81 -9.29 6.77
N PRO A 184 19.36 -10.17 5.91
CA PRO A 184 19.95 -11.43 6.34
C PRO A 184 21.18 -11.26 7.25
N GLU A 185 21.88 -10.13 7.15
CA GLU A 185 23.09 -9.85 7.95
C GLU A 185 22.78 -9.36 9.38
N VAL A 186 21.52 -9.06 9.66
CA VAL A 186 21.12 -8.55 10.98
C VAL A 186 21.26 -9.65 12.03
N ALA A 187 21.99 -9.34 13.10
CA ALA A 187 22.06 -10.19 14.26
C ALA A 187 20.74 -10.17 15.04
N ASP A 188 20.42 -11.26 15.71
CA ASP A 188 19.23 -11.40 16.58
C ASP A 188 17.89 -10.99 15.92
N PRO A 189 17.59 -11.44 14.70
CA PRO A 189 16.37 -11.07 14.00
C PRO A 189 15.11 -11.48 14.75
N LYS A 190 15.18 -12.53 15.57
CA LYS A 190 14.06 -12.99 16.39
C LYS A 190 13.70 -11.97 17.47
N GLN A 191 14.70 -11.40 18.16
CA GLN A 191 14.44 -10.39 19.18
C GLN A 191 13.75 -9.15 18.57
N ILE A 192 14.20 -8.73 17.39
CA ILE A 192 13.57 -7.61 16.66
C ILE A 192 12.13 -7.94 16.29
N ALA A 193 11.89 -9.15 15.78
CA ALA A 193 10.57 -9.60 15.43
C ALA A 193 9.63 -9.67 16.64
N ASP A 194 10.11 -10.16 17.78
CA ASP A 194 9.35 -10.21 19.03
C ASP A 194 8.96 -8.79 19.51
N LEU A 195 9.87 -7.82 19.40
CA LEU A 195 9.58 -6.41 19.73
C LEU A 195 8.54 -5.80 18.81
N LEU A 196 8.62 -6.04 17.50
CA LEU A 196 7.65 -5.52 16.52
C LEU A 196 6.26 -6.14 16.70
N ARG A 197 6.18 -7.44 17.06
CA ARG A 197 4.92 -8.09 17.41
C ARG A 197 4.30 -7.49 18.68
N ALA A 198 5.10 -7.37 19.73
CA ALA A 198 4.64 -6.78 21.00
C ALA A 198 4.13 -5.36 20.81
N LEU A 199 4.83 -4.55 20.03
CA LEU A 199 4.45 -3.18 19.73
C LEU A 199 3.09 -3.12 18.97
N ARG A 200 2.91 -3.96 17.94
CA ARG A 200 1.63 -4.11 17.24
C ARG A 200 0.51 -4.47 18.21
N ASP A 201 0.73 -5.47 19.05
CA ASP A 201 -0.28 -5.99 19.98
C ASP A 201 -0.67 -4.93 21.01
N GLU A 202 0.29 -4.20 21.56
CA GLU A 202 0.07 -3.09 22.47
C GLU A 202 -0.74 -1.97 21.80
N ASN A 203 -0.36 -1.56 20.59
CA ASN A 203 -1.06 -0.51 19.85
C ASN A 203 -2.49 -0.91 19.46
N LEU A 204 -2.72 -2.17 19.10
CA LEU A 204 -4.06 -2.65 18.80
C LEU A 204 -4.92 -2.82 20.06
N ALA A 205 -4.34 -3.18 21.20
CA ALA A 205 -5.03 -3.22 22.49
C ALA A 205 -5.43 -1.81 22.98
N ASN A 206 -4.65 -0.77 22.61
CA ASN A 206 -4.87 0.63 22.97
C ASN A 206 -5.30 1.48 21.75
N LEU A 207 -6.11 0.90 20.87
CA LEU A 207 -6.45 1.50 19.57
C LEU A 207 -7.13 2.88 19.71
N ASP A 208 -7.91 3.10 20.75
CA ASP A 208 -8.57 4.38 21.00
C ASP A 208 -7.58 5.51 21.26
N ASP A 209 -6.53 5.26 22.04
CA ASP A 209 -5.49 6.24 22.32
C ASP A 209 -4.66 6.53 21.06
N LEU A 210 -4.30 5.48 20.32
CA LEU A 210 -3.62 5.59 19.02
C LEU A 210 -4.42 6.46 18.04
N ILE A 211 -5.74 6.27 17.97
CA ILE A 211 -6.65 7.05 17.13
C ILE A 211 -6.71 8.51 17.59
N ALA A 212 -6.83 8.75 18.90
CA ALA A 212 -6.88 10.10 19.45
C ALA A 212 -5.61 10.91 19.10
N GLU A 213 -4.45 10.29 19.23
CA GLU A 213 -3.18 10.89 18.83
C GLU A 213 -3.06 11.07 17.31
N ALA A 214 -3.55 10.10 16.52
CA ALA A 214 -3.57 10.22 15.06
C ALA A 214 -4.38 11.43 14.62
N VAL A 215 -5.59 11.62 15.17
CA VAL A 215 -6.44 12.79 14.87
C VAL A 215 -5.78 14.09 15.30
N ALA A 216 -5.19 14.14 16.50
CA ALA A 216 -4.51 15.32 17.01
C ALA A 216 -3.26 15.70 16.20
N GLY A 217 -2.51 14.69 15.73
CA GLY A 217 -1.23 14.85 15.00
C GLY A 217 -1.35 15.18 13.51
N VAL A 218 -2.56 15.18 12.94
CA VAL A 218 -2.73 15.51 11.53
C VAL A 218 -2.53 17.01 11.28
N ALA A 219 -1.39 17.34 10.69
CA ALA A 219 -1.04 18.72 10.33
C ALA A 219 -1.77 19.21 9.06
N ASP A 220 -2.11 18.30 8.13
CA ASP A 220 -2.79 18.62 6.87
C ASP A 220 -4.29 18.93 7.11
N PRO A 221 -4.75 20.19 6.88
CA PRO A 221 -6.16 20.56 7.09
C PRO A 221 -7.12 19.82 6.16
N GLY A 222 -6.68 19.40 4.97
CA GLY A 222 -7.48 18.63 4.01
C GLY A 222 -7.74 17.21 4.52
N LEU A 223 -6.73 16.59 5.07
CA LEU A 223 -6.82 15.25 5.68
C LEU A 223 -7.64 15.32 7.00
N ARG A 224 -7.43 16.38 7.81
CA ARG A 224 -8.12 16.56 9.10
C ARG A 224 -9.64 16.62 8.98
N ARG A 225 -10.19 17.23 7.91
CA ARG A 225 -11.65 17.39 7.70
C ARG A 225 -12.42 16.08 7.56
N GLY A 226 -11.75 14.97 7.36
CA GLY A 226 -12.41 13.67 7.17
C GLY A 226 -11.85 12.55 8.05
N LEU A 227 -10.84 12.84 8.85
CA LEU A 227 -10.26 11.89 9.80
C LEU A 227 -10.89 12.12 11.17
N ASP A 228 -12.08 11.57 11.36
CA ASP A 228 -12.67 11.46 12.68
C ASP A 228 -12.39 10.11 13.33
N ARG A 229 -12.68 10.01 14.63
CA ARG A 229 -12.46 8.78 15.39
C ARG A 229 -13.23 7.59 14.80
N GLU A 230 -14.46 7.80 14.37
CA GLU A 230 -15.32 6.74 13.83
C GLU A 230 -14.74 6.17 12.52
N PHE A 231 -14.26 7.03 11.62
CA PHE A 231 -13.61 6.60 10.40
C PHE A 231 -12.34 5.81 10.70
N LEU A 232 -11.46 6.30 11.58
CA LEU A 232 -10.20 5.61 11.89
C LEU A 232 -10.43 4.27 12.59
N LEU A 233 -11.45 4.19 13.47
CA LEU A 233 -11.82 2.93 14.08
C LEU A 233 -12.22 1.89 13.01
N ARG A 234 -13.12 2.26 12.10
CA ARG A 234 -13.50 1.39 10.98
C ARG A 234 -12.33 1.06 10.06
N TYR A 235 -11.48 2.05 9.79
CA TYR A 235 -10.31 1.85 8.94
C TYR A 235 -9.36 0.79 9.48
N TYR A 236 -9.04 0.86 10.77
CA TYR A 236 -8.15 -0.11 11.41
C TYR A 236 -8.82 -1.47 11.71
N SER A 237 -10.14 -1.50 11.99
CA SER A 237 -10.83 -2.73 12.38
C SER A 237 -11.44 -3.49 11.21
N ASP A 238 -12.01 -2.78 10.23
CA ASP A 238 -12.80 -3.39 9.15
C ASP A 238 -11.99 -3.50 7.85
N HIS A 239 -11.20 -2.47 7.52
CA HIS A 239 -10.48 -2.39 6.24
C HIS A 239 -9.08 -2.98 6.30
N LEU A 240 -8.42 -2.93 7.46
CA LEU A 240 -7.05 -3.41 7.61
C LEU A 240 -6.97 -4.67 8.49
N ARG A 241 -5.95 -5.46 8.22
CA ARG A 241 -5.51 -6.57 9.07
C ARG A 241 -4.01 -6.40 9.30
N PHE A 242 -3.57 -6.72 10.53
CA PHE A 242 -2.20 -6.53 10.96
C PHE A 242 -1.49 -7.84 11.31
N GLY A 243 -2.16 -8.98 11.09
CA GLY A 243 -1.58 -10.31 11.18
C GLY A 243 -0.94 -10.77 9.87
N PHE A 244 -0.19 -11.88 9.93
CA PHE A 244 0.36 -12.58 8.78
C PHE A 244 0.20 -14.08 8.98
N SER A 245 -1.05 -14.53 8.99
CA SER A 245 -1.45 -15.93 9.16
C SER A 245 -1.25 -16.74 7.88
N GLU A 246 -1.60 -18.01 7.91
CA GLU A 246 -1.52 -18.86 6.70
C GLU A 246 -2.43 -18.35 5.57
N ARG A 247 -3.53 -17.65 5.87
CA ARG A 247 -4.37 -17.05 4.82
C ARG A 247 -3.67 -15.89 4.11
N GLU A 248 -3.00 -15.02 4.85
CA GLU A 248 -2.19 -13.92 4.28
C GLU A 248 -0.99 -14.47 3.50
N LYS A 249 -0.34 -15.53 4.01
CA LYS A 249 0.75 -16.21 3.30
C LYS A 249 0.27 -16.83 1.99
N GLU A 250 -0.93 -17.42 1.98
CA GLU A 250 -1.54 -17.93 0.74
C GLU A 250 -1.86 -16.79 -0.24
N GLY A 251 -2.39 -15.67 0.24
CA GLY A 251 -2.59 -14.47 -0.57
C GLY A 251 -1.28 -13.96 -1.19
N LEU A 252 -0.20 -13.94 -0.42
CA LEU A 252 1.13 -13.55 -0.92
C LEU A 252 1.69 -14.53 -1.96
N ARG A 253 1.48 -15.85 -1.78
CA ARG A 253 1.86 -16.87 -2.79
C ARG A 253 1.04 -16.70 -4.07
N THR A 254 -0.26 -16.47 -3.96
CA THR A 254 -1.15 -16.20 -5.10
C THR A 254 -0.70 -14.95 -5.86
N PHE A 255 -0.35 -13.89 -5.14
CA PHE A 255 0.17 -12.67 -5.76
C PHE A 255 1.51 -12.91 -6.47
N ALA A 256 2.43 -13.67 -5.86
CA ALA A 256 3.69 -14.04 -6.49
C ALA A 256 3.50 -14.83 -7.79
N MET A 257 2.59 -15.81 -7.77
CA MET A 257 2.23 -16.60 -8.95
C MET A 257 1.71 -15.71 -10.09
N LEU A 258 0.79 -14.79 -9.79
CA LEU A 258 0.24 -13.85 -10.77
C LEU A 258 1.32 -12.88 -11.29
N CYS A 259 2.17 -12.35 -10.41
CA CYS A 259 3.30 -11.52 -10.82
C CYS A 259 4.24 -12.26 -11.78
N ALA A 260 4.49 -13.55 -11.56
CA ALA A 260 5.29 -14.37 -12.48
C ALA A 260 4.54 -14.62 -13.80
N THR A 261 3.24 -14.93 -13.76
CA THR A 261 2.40 -15.14 -14.95
C THR A 261 2.38 -13.90 -15.85
N HIS A 262 2.32 -12.70 -15.23
CA HIS A 262 2.33 -11.42 -15.95
C HIS A 262 3.76 -10.84 -16.17
N ASN A 263 4.81 -11.64 -15.99
CA ASN A 263 6.22 -11.27 -16.20
C ASN A 263 6.70 -10.05 -15.37
N LEU A 264 6.13 -9.83 -14.18
CA LEU A 264 6.56 -8.78 -13.26
C LEU A 264 7.75 -9.22 -12.40
N ILE A 265 7.88 -10.51 -12.15
CA ILE A 265 9.02 -11.17 -11.47
C ILE A 265 9.37 -12.48 -12.17
N PRO A 266 10.58 -13.00 -11.99
CA PRO A 266 10.92 -14.34 -12.44
C PRO A 266 10.04 -15.42 -11.79
N ASN A 267 9.66 -16.46 -12.55
CA ASN A 267 8.98 -17.62 -11.98
C ASN A 267 9.95 -18.40 -11.08
N ARG A 268 9.59 -18.58 -9.82
CA ARG A 268 10.39 -19.32 -8.82
C ARG A 268 9.51 -19.79 -7.68
N ASP A 269 9.95 -20.85 -7.00
CA ASP A 269 9.34 -21.27 -5.74
C ASP A 269 9.60 -20.20 -4.66
N LEU A 270 8.53 -19.71 -4.04
CA LEU A 270 8.59 -18.71 -3.00
C LEU A 270 8.68 -19.39 -1.63
N ALA A 271 9.88 -19.43 -1.07
CA ALA A 271 10.11 -19.86 0.30
C ALA A 271 10.10 -18.63 1.23
N PHE A 272 9.32 -18.66 2.30
CA PHE A 272 9.31 -17.63 3.32
C PHE A 272 10.38 -17.92 4.37
N SER A 273 11.38 -17.06 4.47
CA SER A 273 12.30 -17.03 5.61
C SER A 273 11.64 -16.23 6.74
N ILE A 274 11.03 -16.91 7.67
CA ILE A 274 10.19 -16.35 8.75
C ILE A 274 10.98 -16.30 10.06
N VAL A 275 10.78 -15.22 10.84
CA VAL A 275 11.35 -15.04 12.19
C VAL A 275 10.33 -14.52 13.18
#